data_af22c9756a3594ae46677a7cac00122d
#
_entry.id   af22c9756a3594ae46677a7cac00122d
#
_cell.length_a   1.000
_cell.length_b   1.000
_cell.length_c   1.000
_cell.angle_alpha   90.00
_cell.angle_beta   90.00
_cell.angle_gamma   90.00
#
_symmetry.space_group_name_H-M   'P 1'
#
loop_
_entity.id
_entity.type
_entity.pdbx_description
1 polymer ?
#
loop_
_entity_poly.entity_id
_entity_poly.type
_entity_poly.pdbx_seq_one_letter_code
_entity_poly.pdbx_strand_id
1 'polypeptide(L)'
;MKLRERVRWPVQANKHGLAMTEELVTGLAGALAEKRLKIVFAESCTGGLVSAALAGVPGISEWLCGSAVTYREATKVAWLEVDAAQIEEHSAVCSEVARQMAVGVLEKTPEAQLALSVTGHLGPGAPDGMDGLIFVGMAFRGELEEPTTDVARHVLTTNERLLRQREAASVVLLTALERM
;
A
#
# COMPACT_ATOMS: atom_id res chain seq x y z
N MET A 1 24.53 -8.57 -2.88
CA MET A 1 23.53 -9.57 -2.48
C MET A 1 22.62 -9.83 -3.69
N LYS A 2 22.56 -11.06 -4.21
CA LYS A 2 21.86 -11.39 -5.46
C LYS A 2 20.35 -11.21 -5.27
N LEU A 3 19.71 -10.42 -6.15
CA LEU A 3 18.25 -10.40 -6.27
C LEU A 3 17.76 -11.84 -6.48
N ARG A 4 16.99 -12.35 -5.53
CA ARG A 4 16.35 -13.65 -5.66
C ARG A 4 15.29 -13.57 -6.73
N GLU A 5 15.25 -14.59 -7.59
CA GLU A 5 14.27 -14.80 -8.64
C GLU A 5 12.85 -14.56 -8.14
N ARG A 6 12.08 -13.81 -8.94
CA ARG A 6 10.67 -13.53 -8.72
C ARG A 6 9.89 -14.84 -8.60
N VAL A 7 9.49 -15.18 -7.40
CA VAL A 7 8.46 -16.20 -7.21
C VAL A 7 7.16 -15.61 -7.78
N ARG A 8 6.79 -16.06 -8.98
CA ARG A 8 5.46 -15.80 -9.55
C ARG A 8 4.46 -16.68 -8.79
N TRP A 9 3.81 -16.12 -7.80
CA TRP A 9 2.58 -16.70 -7.30
C TRP A 9 1.50 -16.52 -8.38
N PRO A 10 0.79 -17.60 -8.76
CA PRO A 10 -0.38 -17.46 -9.62
C PRO A 10 -1.49 -16.86 -8.76
N VAL A 11 -1.55 -15.54 -8.68
CA VAL A 11 -2.75 -14.86 -8.18
C VAL A 11 -3.80 -15.06 -9.24
N GLN A 12 -4.70 -16.01 -9.05
CA GLN A 12 -5.88 -16.16 -9.89
C GLN A 12 -6.81 -14.99 -9.58
N ALA A 13 -6.68 -13.92 -10.37
CA ALA A 13 -7.76 -12.95 -10.48
C ALA A 13 -8.97 -13.71 -11.01
N ASN A 14 -9.98 -13.90 -10.18
CA ASN A 14 -11.25 -14.44 -10.62
C ASN A 14 -12.07 -13.30 -11.24
N LYS A 15 -13.33 -13.60 -11.69
CA LYS A 15 -14.26 -12.63 -12.29
C LYS A 15 -14.55 -11.39 -11.41
N HIS A 16 -14.09 -11.40 -10.17
CA HIS A 16 -14.31 -10.37 -9.14
C HIS A 16 -13.02 -9.64 -8.75
N GLY A 17 -11.93 -9.79 -9.54
CA GLY A 17 -10.63 -9.21 -9.25
C GLY A 17 -9.84 -10.00 -8.19
N LEU A 18 -8.74 -9.41 -7.69
CA LEU A 18 -7.96 -9.97 -6.60
C LEU A 18 -8.78 -9.89 -5.31
N ALA A 19 -9.28 -11.05 -4.84
CA ALA A 19 -10.07 -11.09 -3.62
C ALA A 19 -9.17 -10.95 -2.38
N MET A 20 -9.65 -10.18 -1.39
CA MET A 20 -9.07 -10.18 -0.06
C MET A 20 -9.50 -11.47 0.65
N THR A 21 -8.63 -12.48 0.61
CA THR A 21 -8.88 -13.77 1.24
C THR A 21 -8.31 -13.81 2.65
N GLU A 22 -8.86 -14.67 3.48
CA GLU A 22 -8.34 -14.92 4.83
C GLU A 22 -6.89 -15.42 4.76
N GLU A 23 -6.57 -16.28 3.76
CA GLU A 23 -5.20 -16.77 3.54
C GLU A 23 -4.20 -15.65 3.24
N LEU A 24 -4.58 -14.63 2.45
CA LEU A 24 -3.70 -13.49 2.16
C LEU A 24 -3.40 -12.71 3.44
N VAL A 25 -4.42 -12.40 4.21
CA VAL A 25 -4.30 -11.57 5.42
C VAL A 25 -3.53 -12.31 6.52
N THR A 26 -3.86 -13.59 6.77
CA THR A 26 -3.15 -14.43 7.76
C THR A 26 -1.73 -14.77 7.32
N GLY A 27 -1.51 -14.96 6.01
CA GLY A 27 -0.18 -15.17 5.43
C GLY A 27 0.74 -13.99 5.66
N LEU A 28 0.24 -12.75 5.44
CA LEU A 28 1.01 -11.53 5.74
C LEU A 28 1.31 -11.41 7.23
N ALA A 29 0.32 -11.64 8.09
CA ALA A 29 0.51 -11.58 9.54
C ALA A 29 1.57 -12.60 10.02
N GLY A 30 1.54 -13.82 9.49
CA GLY A 30 2.54 -14.86 9.76
C GLY A 30 3.95 -14.45 9.31
N ALA A 31 4.07 -13.89 8.12
CA ALA A 31 5.35 -13.44 7.58
C ALA A 31 5.96 -12.28 8.39
N LEU A 32 5.11 -11.32 8.83
CA LEU A 32 5.54 -10.24 9.72
C LEU A 32 6.07 -10.78 11.06
N ALA A 33 5.37 -11.74 11.66
CA ALA A 33 5.78 -12.38 12.91
C ALA A 33 7.07 -13.18 12.76
N GLU A 34 7.21 -13.99 11.70
CA GLU A 34 8.41 -14.77 11.42
C GLU A 34 9.64 -13.89 11.25
N LYS A 35 9.50 -12.78 10.51
CA LYS A 35 10.59 -11.83 10.24
C LYS A 35 10.77 -10.78 11.33
N ARG A 36 9.87 -10.71 12.32
CA ARG A 36 9.83 -9.70 13.38
C ARG A 36 9.81 -8.28 12.81
N LEU A 37 9.01 -8.05 11.77
CA LEU A 37 8.86 -6.77 11.12
C LEU A 37 7.56 -6.10 11.53
N LYS A 38 7.65 -4.85 11.93
CA LYS A 38 6.49 -3.99 12.16
C LYS A 38 6.14 -3.22 10.89
N ILE A 39 4.86 -3.16 10.58
CA ILE A 39 4.33 -2.53 9.37
C ILE A 39 3.41 -1.35 9.70
N VAL A 40 3.48 -0.33 8.85
CA VAL A 40 2.58 0.83 8.88
C VAL A 40 2.05 1.12 7.47
N PHE A 41 0.86 1.70 7.36
CA PHE A 41 0.26 2.03 6.07
C PHE A 41 -0.02 3.52 5.92
N ALA A 42 0.00 3.99 4.65
CA ALA A 42 -0.55 5.29 4.24
C ALA A 42 -1.62 5.05 3.17
N GLU A 43 -2.87 5.24 3.54
CA GLU A 43 -4.02 4.89 2.71
C GLU A 43 -4.72 6.12 2.15
N SER A 44 -4.99 6.11 0.85
CA SER A 44 -5.82 7.11 0.19
C SER A 44 -7.11 6.47 -0.32
N CYS A 45 -7.13 5.94 -1.51
CA CYS A 45 -8.33 5.40 -2.15
C CYS A 45 -8.97 4.19 -1.42
N THR A 46 -8.21 3.47 -0.61
CA THR A 46 -8.69 2.33 0.20
C THR A 46 -9.41 2.76 1.48
N GLY A 47 -9.15 3.99 1.96
CA GLY A 47 -9.91 4.60 3.06
C GLY A 47 -9.78 3.89 4.41
N GLY A 48 -8.69 3.20 4.70
CA GLY A 48 -8.45 2.43 5.92
C GLY A 48 -8.71 0.92 5.80
N LEU A 49 -9.10 0.45 4.61
CA LEU A 49 -9.46 -0.96 4.42
C LEU A 49 -8.27 -1.92 4.53
N VAL A 50 -7.06 -1.47 4.15
CA VAL A 50 -5.83 -2.29 4.26
C VAL A 50 -5.53 -2.61 5.72
N SER A 51 -5.45 -1.57 6.55
CA SER A 51 -5.18 -1.73 7.97
C SER A 51 -6.33 -2.43 8.71
N ALA A 52 -7.58 -2.13 8.34
CA ALA A 52 -8.76 -2.79 8.93
C ALA A 52 -8.77 -4.31 8.67
N ALA A 53 -8.38 -4.73 7.45
CA ALA A 53 -8.28 -6.14 7.13
C ALA A 53 -7.22 -6.86 7.98
N LEU A 54 -6.03 -6.27 8.08
CA LEU A 54 -4.94 -6.87 8.86
C LEU A 54 -5.24 -6.84 10.36
N ALA A 55 -5.91 -5.79 10.86
CA ALA A 55 -6.31 -5.67 12.27
C ALA A 55 -7.28 -6.77 12.74
N GLY A 56 -7.95 -7.47 11.82
CA GLY A 56 -8.82 -8.61 12.14
C GLY A 56 -8.07 -9.88 12.57
N VAL A 57 -6.74 -9.95 12.39
CA VAL A 57 -5.96 -11.15 12.73
C VAL A 57 -5.59 -11.14 14.22
N PRO A 58 -5.91 -12.19 14.97
CA PRO A 58 -5.51 -12.29 16.39
C PRO A 58 -3.98 -12.18 16.54
N GLY A 59 -3.52 -11.36 17.50
CA GLY A 59 -2.11 -11.16 17.80
C GLY A 59 -1.38 -10.17 16.88
N ILE A 60 -2.04 -9.59 15.90
CA ILE A 60 -1.43 -8.65 14.95
C ILE A 60 -0.96 -7.34 15.59
N SER A 61 -1.42 -7.01 16.79
CA SER A 61 -1.04 -5.79 17.51
C SER A 61 0.46 -5.68 17.82
N GLU A 62 1.19 -6.78 17.77
CA GLU A 62 2.66 -6.77 17.89
C GLU A 62 3.35 -6.27 16.61
N TRP A 63 2.69 -6.37 15.46
CA TRP A 63 3.29 -6.15 14.14
C TRP A 63 2.67 -4.99 13.37
N LEU A 64 1.39 -4.70 13.56
CA LEU A 64 0.70 -3.58 12.92
C LEU A 64 0.81 -2.31 13.76
N CYS A 65 1.55 -1.32 13.28
CA CYS A 65 1.67 -0.02 13.95
C CYS A 65 0.45 0.88 13.71
N GLY A 66 -0.25 0.70 12.60
CA GLY A 66 -1.44 1.49 12.25
C GLY A 66 -1.47 1.94 10.79
N SER A 67 -2.30 2.95 10.52
CA SER A 67 -2.44 3.55 9.18
C SER A 67 -2.77 5.03 9.26
N ALA A 68 -2.13 5.84 8.41
CA ALA A 68 -2.53 7.20 8.13
C ALA A 68 -3.49 7.23 6.94
N VAL A 69 -4.78 7.52 7.18
CA VAL A 69 -5.77 7.65 6.09
C VAL A 69 -5.74 9.07 5.56
N THR A 70 -4.93 9.31 4.52
CA THR A 70 -4.71 10.61 3.90
C THR A 70 -5.48 10.72 2.58
N TYR A 71 -6.81 10.80 2.70
CA TYR A 71 -7.71 10.77 1.54
C TYR A 71 -7.61 12.04 0.69
N ARG A 72 -7.44 13.20 1.33
CA ARG A 72 -7.31 14.50 0.67
C ARG A 72 -5.85 14.84 0.40
N GLU A 73 -5.59 15.61 -0.66
CA GLU A 73 -4.25 16.13 -0.98
C GLU A 73 -3.64 16.90 0.18
N ALA A 74 -4.44 17.81 0.78
CA ALA A 74 -4.00 18.58 1.94
C ALA A 74 -3.55 17.70 3.12
N THR A 75 -4.17 16.53 3.34
CA THR A 75 -3.75 15.60 4.41
C THR A 75 -2.49 14.82 4.05
N LYS A 76 -2.25 14.53 2.76
CA LYS A 76 -0.97 13.96 2.31
C LYS A 76 0.19 14.92 2.61
N VAL A 77 0.01 16.19 2.30
CA VAL A 77 1.01 17.23 2.57
C VAL A 77 1.19 17.42 4.09
N ALA A 78 0.10 17.66 4.81
CA ALA A 78 0.16 18.05 6.22
C ALA A 78 0.63 16.92 7.16
N TRP A 79 0.28 15.65 6.86
CA TRP A 79 0.56 14.52 7.75
C TRP A 79 1.78 13.71 7.33
N LEU A 80 2.02 13.60 6.02
CA LEU A 80 3.07 12.75 5.47
C LEU A 80 4.19 13.54 4.77
N GLU A 81 4.12 14.87 4.78
CA GLU A 81 5.11 15.76 4.16
C GLU A 81 5.30 15.49 2.65
N VAL A 82 4.24 15.02 1.98
CA VAL A 82 4.24 14.89 0.53
C VAL A 82 4.40 16.29 -0.09
N ASP A 83 5.32 16.42 -1.05
CA ASP A 83 5.57 17.68 -1.72
C ASP A 83 4.33 18.17 -2.48
N ALA A 84 3.82 19.34 -2.09
CA ALA A 84 2.66 19.95 -2.74
C ALA A 84 2.91 20.24 -4.24
N ALA A 85 4.14 20.59 -4.61
CA ALA A 85 4.49 20.85 -6.01
C ALA A 85 4.38 19.57 -6.86
N GLN A 86 4.73 18.41 -6.33
CA GLN A 86 4.54 17.12 -7.02
C GLN A 86 3.07 16.80 -7.27
N ILE A 87 2.20 17.13 -6.30
CA ILE A 87 0.75 16.94 -6.47
C ILE A 87 0.20 17.90 -7.53
N GLU A 88 0.63 19.16 -7.53
CA GLU A 88 0.18 20.18 -8.49
C GLU A 88 0.64 19.84 -9.92
N GLU A 89 1.87 19.38 -10.10
CA GLU A 89 2.45 19.08 -11.42
C GLU A 89 1.96 17.72 -11.99
N HIS A 90 1.86 16.68 -11.15
CA HIS A 90 1.67 15.29 -11.59
C HIS A 90 0.40 14.64 -11.08
N SER A 91 -0.45 15.33 -10.32
CA SER A 91 -1.62 14.76 -9.62
C SER A 91 -1.25 13.96 -8.36
N ALA A 92 -2.21 13.86 -7.44
CA ALA A 92 -2.08 13.02 -6.24
C ALA A 92 -2.01 11.52 -6.54
N VAL A 93 -2.25 11.11 -7.81
CA VAL A 93 -2.21 9.71 -8.25
C VAL A 93 -1.05 9.53 -9.24
N CYS A 94 0.14 9.46 -8.70
CA CYS A 94 1.37 9.15 -9.44
C CYS A 94 2.35 8.35 -8.58
N SER A 95 3.40 7.82 -9.23
CA SER A 95 4.41 6.99 -8.57
C SER A 95 5.17 7.74 -7.49
N GLU A 96 5.51 9.00 -7.74
CA GLU A 96 6.28 9.81 -6.79
C GLU A 96 5.48 10.13 -5.53
N VAL A 97 4.20 10.48 -5.65
CA VAL A 97 3.32 10.69 -4.49
C VAL A 97 3.15 9.41 -3.68
N ALA A 98 2.99 8.24 -4.33
CA ALA A 98 2.94 6.97 -3.63
C ALA A 98 4.25 6.70 -2.85
N ARG A 99 5.41 6.94 -3.47
CA ARG A 99 6.71 6.82 -2.80
C ARG A 99 6.82 7.73 -1.57
N GLN A 100 6.50 9.00 -1.73
CA GLN A 100 6.57 9.98 -0.63
C GLN A 100 5.59 9.64 0.49
N MET A 101 4.39 9.17 0.18
CA MET A 101 3.43 8.70 1.20
C MET A 101 4.01 7.55 2.03
N ALA A 102 4.68 6.57 1.38
CA ALA A 102 5.30 5.44 2.09
C ALA A 102 6.47 5.89 2.98
N VAL A 103 7.34 6.76 2.47
CA VAL A 103 8.44 7.34 3.24
C VAL A 103 7.90 8.15 4.41
N GLY A 104 6.98 9.07 4.16
CA GLY A 104 6.44 9.95 5.19
C GLY A 104 5.77 9.20 6.34
N VAL A 105 4.98 8.15 6.06
CA VAL A 105 4.37 7.36 7.14
C VAL A 105 5.39 6.52 7.90
N LEU A 106 6.45 6.04 7.23
CA LEU A 106 7.55 5.32 7.88
C LEU A 106 8.32 6.24 8.85
N GLU A 107 8.62 7.47 8.43
CA GLU A 107 9.30 8.46 9.26
C GLU A 107 8.49 8.86 10.49
N LYS A 108 7.17 9.01 10.34
CA LYS A 108 6.25 9.31 11.46
C LYS A 108 6.02 8.12 12.39
N THR A 109 6.53 6.92 12.03
CA THR A 109 6.36 5.68 12.81
C THR A 109 7.73 5.05 13.10
N PRO A 110 8.50 5.56 14.08
CA PRO A 110 9.89 5.12 14.33
C PRO A 110 10.05 3.64 14.62
N GLU A 111 9.02 2.99 15.16
CA GLU A 111 9.03 1.55 15.46
C GLU A 111 8.77 0.65 14.25
N ALA A 112 8.27 1.19 13.11
CA ALA A 112 8.04 0.43 11.92
C ALA A 112 9.31 0.25 11.09
N GLN A 113 9.50 -0.94 10.50
CA GLN A 113 10.55 -1.22 9.53
C GLN A 113 10.03 -1.20 8.10
N LEU A 114 8.73 -1.47 7.92
CA LEU A 114 8.11 -1.56 6.61
C LEU A 114 6.91 -0.61 6.55
N ALA A 115 6.84 0.17 5.48
CA ALA A 115 5.67 0.98 5.16
C ALA A 115 5.17 0.68 3.76
N LEU A 116 3.84 0.61 3.59
CA LEU A 116 3.22 0.62 2.29
C LEU A 116 2.22 1.77 2.20
N SER A 117 2.13 2.33 1.00
CA SER A 117 1.16 3.36 0.67
C SER A 117 0.31 2.95 -0.53
N VAL A 118 -0.86 3.57 -0.66
CA VAL A 118 -1.68 3.41 -1.86
C VAL A 118 -2.39 4.71 -2.20
N THR A 119 -2.27 5.10 -3.47
CA THR A 119 -3.06 6.19 -4.07
C THR A 119 -3.61 5.74 -5.41
N GLY A 120 -4.79 6.23 -5.82
CA GLY A 120 -5.39 5.76 -7.06
C GLY A 120 -6.78 6.30 -7.35
N HIS A 121 -7.24 6.03 -8.57
CA HIS A 121 -8.56 6.36 -9.06
C HIS A 121 -9.45 5.12 -9.10
N LEU A 122 -10.48 5.09 -8.25
CA LEU A 122 -11.43 3.98 -8.21
C LEU A 122 -12.69 4.24 -9.06
N GLY A 123 -12.71 5.38 -9.78
CA GLY A 123 -13.88 5.79 -10.59
C GLY A 123 -15.15 6.04 -9.75
N PRO A 124 -16.26 6.41 -10.40
CA PRO A 124 -16.29 6.97 -11.75
C PRO A 124 -15.71 8.39 -11.80
N GLY A 125 -15.40 8.90 -13.00
CA GLY A 125 -14.91 10.27 -13.18
C GLY A 125 -13.39 10.42 -13.04
N ALA A 126 -12.63 9.35 -13.21
CA ALA A 126 -11.19 9.42 -13.34
C ALA A 126 -10.76 10.17 -14.63
N PRO A 127 -9.59 10.83 -14.65
CA PRO A 127 -9.02 11.32 -15.89
C PRO A 127 -8.86 10.21 -16.95
N ASP A 128 -8.78 10.61 -18.23
CA ASP A 128 -8.62 9.66 -19.33
C ASP A 128 -7.43 8.73 -19.14
N GLY A 129 -7.66 7.43 -19.27
CA GLY A 129 -6.65 6.39 -19.11
C GLY A 129 -6.24 6.10 -17.66
N MET A 130 -6.86 6.74 -16.67
CA MET A 130 -6.53 6.54 -15.25
C MET A 130 -7.62 5.79 -14.48
N ASP A 131 -8.69 5.37 -15.12
CA ASP A 131 -9.76 4.64 -14.46
C ASP A 131 -9.29 3.26 -13.93
N GLY A 132 -9.43 3.03 -12.65
CA GLY A 132 -8.91 1.83 -11.97
C GLY A 132 -7.39 1.80 -11.76
N LEU A 133 -6.67 2.88 -12.09
CA LEU A 133 -5.22 2.95 -11.88
C LEU A 133 -4.90 3.24 -10.41
N ILE A 134 -4.00 2.43 -9.85
CA ILE A 134 -3.43 2.66 -8.53
C ILE A 134 -1.90 2.57 -8.56
N PHE A 135 -1.25 3.27 -7.63
CA PHE A 135 0.16 3.13 -7.31
C PHE A 135 0.30 2.67 -5.86
N VAL A 136 1.14 1.66 -5.65
CA VAL A 136 1.51 1.15 -4.33
C VAL A 136 2.97 1.48 -4.09
N GLY A 137 3.24 2.37 -3.16
CA GLY A 137 4.59 2.68 -2.70
C GLY A 137 5.00 1.78 -1.55
N MET A 138 6.28 1.48 -1.47
CA MET A 138 6.90 0.76 -0.37
C MET A 138 8.14 1.50 0.10
N ALA A 139 8.34 1.56 1.41
CA ALA A 139 9.56 2.03 2.03
C ALA A 139 10.00 1.03 3.12
N PHE A 140 11.27 0.69 3.13
CA PHE A 140 11.86 -0.24 4.09
C PHE A 140 13.03 0.43 4.82
N ARG A 141 12.99 0.45 6.14
CA ARG A 141 14.05 0.93 7.02
C ARG A 141 15.08 -0.17 7.22
N GLY A 142 16.19 -0.07 6.52
CA GLY A 142 17.33 -0.97 6.63
C GLY A 142 18.45 -0.40 7.48
N GLU A 143 19.69 -0.82 7.19
CA GLU A 143 20.91 -0.32 7.84
C GLU A 143 21.39 1.02 7.26
N LEU A 144 20.84 1.44 6.13
CA LEU A 144 21.16 2.72 5.48
C LEU A 144 20.43 3.86 6.18
N GLU A 145 21.01 5.06 6.10
CA GLU A 145 20.41 6.29 6.65
C GLU A 145 19.06 6.59 5.98
N GLU A 146 18.99 6.41 4.65
CA GLU A 146 17.78 6.59 3.87
C GLU A 146 17.04 5.25 3.67
N PRO A 147 15.69 5.25 3.72
CA PRO A 147 14.93 4.04 3.46
C PRO A 147 15.03 3.59 2.00
N THR A 148 15.12 2.29 1.78
CA THR A 148 14.98 1.72 0.44
C THR A 148 13.53 1.81 -0.01
N THR A 149 13.28 2.31 -1.22
CA THR A 149 11.93 2.51 -1.75
C THR A 149 11.69 1.74 -3.05
N ASP A 150 10.45 1.33 -3.28
CA ASP A 150 9.97 0.77 -4.54
C ASP A 150 8.51 1.25 -4.78
N VAL A 151 8.08 1.26 -6.04
CA VAL A 151 6.72 1.61 -6.42
C VAL A 151 6.21 0.65 -7.48
N ALA A 152 5.05 0.07 -7.25
CA ALA A 152 4.34 -0.74 -8.22
C ALA A 152 3.12 0.01 -8.78
N ARG A 153 2.90 -0.11 -10.09
CA ARG A 153 1.73 0.40 -10.81
C ARG A 153 0.80 -0.76 -11.13
N HIS A 154 -0.48 -0.64 -10.78
CA HIS A 154 -1.50 -1.64 -11.07
C HIS A 154 -2.71 -1.01 -11.73
N VAL A 155 -3.39 -1.78 -12.58
CA VAL A 155 -4.71 -1.45 -13.11
C VAL A 155 -5.68 -2.48 -12.56
N LEU A 156 -6.67 -2.02 -11.81
CA LEU A 156 -7.69 -2.85 -11.20
C LEU A 156 -8.59 -3.48 -12.26
N THR A 157 -8.99 -4.71 -12.05
CA THR A 157 -9.73 -5.51 -13.03
C THR A 157 -11.24 -5.39 -12.88
N THR A 158 -11.71 -5.03 -11.69
CA THR A 158 -13.15 -4.80 -11.43
C THR A 158 -13.58 -3.40 -11.87
N ASN A 159 -14.90 -3.22 -12.10
CA ASN A 159 -15.46 -1.95 -12.56
C ASN A 159 -16.28 -1.21 -11.50
N GLU A 160 -16.71 -1.91 -10.45
CA GLU A 160 -17.49 -1.31 -9.37
C GLU A 160 -16.57 -0.71 -8.31
N ARG A 161 -16.86 0.51 -7.86
CA ARG A 161 -16.03 1.25 -6.90
C ARG A 161 -15.71 0.47 -5.62
N LEU A 162 -16.70 -0.21 -5.01
CA LEU A 162 -16.46 -1.00 -3.80
C LEU A 162 -15.61 -2.23 -4.06
N LEU A 163 -15.77 -2.88 -5.22
CA LEU A 163 -14.92 -4.01 -5.59
C LEU A 163 -13.51 -3.54 -5.89
N ARG A 164 -13.33 -2.41 -6.57
CA ARG A 164 -12.01 -1.78 -6.79
C ARG A 164 -11.32 -1.42 -5.48
N GLN A 165 -12.06 -0.92 -4.50
CA GLN A 165 -11.49 -0.59 -3.19
C GLN A 165 -10.95 -1.83 -2.49
N ARG A 166 -11.69 -2.94 -2.52
CA ARG A 166 -11.27 -4.24 -1.97
C ARG A 166 -10.08 -4.82 -2.74
N GLU A 167 -10.13 -4.78 -4.07
CA GLU A 167 -9.05 -5.23 -4.93
C GLU A 167 -7.77 -4.42 -4.67
N ALA A 168 -7.85 -3.09 -4.57
CA ALA A 168 -6.73 -2.23 -4.24
C ALA A 168 -6.10 -2.58 -2.88
N ALA A 169 -6.93 -2.81 -1.85
CA ALA A 169 -6.43 -3.24 -0.56
C ALA A 169 -5.73 -4.61 -0.63
N SER A 170 -6.28 -5.55 -1.40
CA SER A 170 -5.65 -6.87 -1.62
C SER A 170 -4.31 -6.75 -2.33
N VAL A 171 -4.20 -5.85 -3.32
CA VAL A 171 -2.93 -5.57 -4.04
C VAL A 171 -1.87 -5.05 -3.06
N VAL A 172 -2.22 -4.16 -2.12
CA VAL A 172 -1.28 -3.66 -1.11
C VAL A 172 -0.78 -4.79 -0.21
N LEU A 173 -1.68 -5.62 0.33
CA LEU A 173 -1.33 -6.73 1.21
C LEU A 173 -0.45 -7.77 0.48
N LEU A 174 -0.79 -8.08 -0.78
CA LEU A 174 -0.01 -8.97 -1.60
C LEU A 174 1.38 -8.40 -1.90
N THR A 175 1.46 -7.11 -2.24
CA THR A 175 2.75 -6.42 -2.47
C THR A 175 3.64 -6.49 -1.23
N ALA A 176 3.07 -6.30 -0.03
CA ALA A 176 3.82 -6.47 1.21
C ALA A 176 4.38 -7.89 1.36
N LEU A 177 3.55 -8.90 1.13
CA LEU A 177 3.94 -10.31 1.27
C LEU A 177 5.01 -10.74 0.26
N GLU A 178 4.93 -10.26 -1.00
CA GLU A 178 5.88 -10.60 -2.06
C GLU A 178 7.25 -9.93 -1.93
N ARG A 179 7.31 -8.80 -1.21
CA ARG A 179 8.52 -7.97 -1.11
C ARG A 179 9.30 -8.19 0.20
N MET A 180 8.72 -8.89 1.15
CA MET A 180 9.40 -9.31 2.38
C MET A 180 10.23 -10.58 2.16
#